data_3e04a41fd4e6c90b370a7336fa32fcbf
#
_entry.id   3e04a41fd4e6c90b370a7336fa32fcbf
#
_cell.length_a   1.000
_cell.length_b   1.000
_cell.length_c   1.000
_cell.angle_alpha   90.00
_cell.angle_beta   90.00
_cell.angle_gamma   90.00
#
_symmetry.space_group_name_H-M   'P 1'
#
loop_
_entity.id
_entity.type
_entity.pdbx_description
1 polymer ?
#
loop_
_entity_poly.entity_id
_entity_poly.type
_entity_poly.pdbx_seq_one_letter_code
_entity_poly.pdbx_strand_id
1 'polypeptide(L)'
;MKRKLSQLALALFISASAMAQVSPAISSWIQNTTGITGRHYISGSSTPIVDATYPANCQSVAYNTTHVYVSCIGIPAYVIGPYLDGNPNQGGNNTNVYKIPLNPVQNTGTPTATTAGTIGVFINGVSLFDYRDGVSWKVSTNAEAGGPIPGGPGDGVWNRDAIPAEK
;
A
#
# COMPACT_ATOMS: atom_id res chain seq x y z
N MET A 1 -68.40 41.97 -11.76
CA MET A 1 -67.80 40.64 -12.05
C MET A 1 -66.32 40.70 -11.68
N LYS A 2 -65.91 40.04 -10.57
CA LYS A 2 -64.50 40.02 -10.15
C LYS A 2 -63.93 38.65 -10.57
N ARG A 3 -62.96 38.67 -11.51
CA ARG A 3 -62.23 37.48 -11.93
C ARG A 3 -61.18 37.16 -10.89
N LYS A 4 -61.25 35.99 -10.23
CA LYS A 4 -60.21 35.45 -9.40
C LYS A 4 -59.16 34.80 -10.29
N LEU A 5 -57.93 35.34 -10.31
CA LEU A 5 -56.78 34.66 -10.91
C LEU A 5 -56.35 33.55 -9.95
N SER A 6 -56.48 32.31 -10.41
CA SER A 6 -55.86 31.15 -9.72
C SER A 6 -54.41 31.10 -10.08
N GLN A 7 -53.52 31.37 -9.11
CA GLN A 7 -52.10 31.16 -9.27
C GLN A 7 -51.79 29.66 -9.08
N LEU A 8 -51.47 28.98 -10.17
CA LEU A 8 -50.98 27.63 -10.16
C LEU A 8 -49.47 27.67 -9.82
N ALA A 9 -49.11 27.38 -8.57
CA ALA A 9 -47.73 27.25 -8.17
C ALA A 9 -47.19 25.92 -8.72
N LEU A 10 -46.40 25.97 -9.77
CA LEU A 10 -45.64 24.84 -10.30
C LEU A 10 -44.44 24.57 -9.35
N ALA A 11 -44.61 23.61 -8.46
CA ALA A 11 -43.48 23.13 -7.62
C ALA A 11 -42.52 22.33 -8.50
N LEU A 12 -41.39 22.95 -8.82
CA LEU A 12 -40.28 22.30 -9.54
C LEU A 12 -39.53 21.40 -8.54
N PHE A 13 -39.85 20.11 -8.54
CA PHE A 13 -39.04 19.11 -7.81
C PHE A 13 -37.69 18.95 -8.52
N ILE A 14 -36.67 19.64 -8.06
CA ILE A 14 -35.29 19.36 -8.42
C ILE A 14 -34.89 18.09 -7.66
N SER A 15 -35.00 16.95 -8.31
CA SER A 15 -34.37 15.72 -7.81
C SER A 15 -32.86 15.87 -7.92
N ALA A 16 -32.21 16.35 -6.87
CA ALA A 16 -30.78 16.22 -6.73
C ALA A 16 -30.45 14.74 -6.69
N SER A 17 -29.92 14.19 -7.79
CA SER A 17 -29.30 12.88 -7.80
C SER A 17 -28.11 12.96 -6.86
N ALA A 18 -28.26 12.47 -5.63
CA ALA A 18 -27.12 12.27 -4.74
C ALA A 18 -26.22 11.24 -5.44
N MET A 19 -25.17 11.74 -6.08
CA MET A 19 -24.08 10.88 -6.54
C MET A 19 -23.52 10.23 -5.29
N ALA A 20 -23.85 8.97 -5.08
CA ALA A 20 -23.26 8.20 -3.99
C ALA A 20 -21.74 8.24 -4.20
N GLN A 21 -21.04 8.97 -3.33
CA GLN A 21 -19.60 9.05 -3.39
C GLN A 21 -19.04 7.64 -3.18
N VAL A 22 -18.27 7.18 -4.16
CA VAL A 22 -17.60 5.88 -4.04
C VAL A 22 -16.71 5.89 -2.81
N SER A 23 -16.79 4.84 -2.00
CA SER A 23 -16.01 4.71 -0.77
C SER A 23 -14.52 4.99 -1.04
N PRO A 24 -13.82 5.78 -0.21
CA PRO A 24 -12.39 5.99 -0.32
C PRO A 24 -11.59 4.67 -0.36
N ALA A 25 -12.08 3.64 0.33
CA ALA A 25 -11.49 2.30 0.27
C ALA A 25 -11.48 1.70 -1.14
N ILE A 26 -12.31 2.19 -2.06
CA ILE A 26 -12.34 1.77 -3.47
C ILE A 26 -11.56 2.74 -4.36
N SER A 27 -11.71 4.04 -4.13
CA SER A 27 -11.28 5.09 -5.07
C SER A 27 -9.91 5.69 -4.77
N SER A 28 -9.32 5.45 -3.59
CA SER A 28 -8.06 6.10 -3.19
C SER A 28 -6.80 5.44 -3.74
N TRP A 29 -6.90 4.30 -4.40
CA TRP A 29 -5.75 3.54 -4.87
C TRP A 29 -5.09 4.18 -6.09
N ILE A 30 -3.76 4.29 -6.05
CA ILE A 30 -2.96 4.76 -7.18
C ILE A 30 -2.77 3.59 -8.15
N GLN A 31 -3.61 3.52 -9.18
CA GLN A 31 -3.53 2.49 -10.19
C GLN A 31 -2.51 2.84 -11.27
N ASN A 32 -1.81 1.83 -11.74
CA ASN A 32 -0.88 1.97 -12.87
C ASN A 32 -1.64 2.05 -14.19
N THR A 33 -1.96 3.26 -14.62
CA THR A 33 -2.66 3.54 -15.88
C THR A 33 -1.72 4.00 -16.99
N THR A 34 -0.46 4.25 -16.68
CA THR A 34 0.53 4.83 -17.61
C THR A 34 1.62 3.86 -18.02
N GLY A 35 1.62 2.63 -17.48
CA GLY A 35 2.68 1.65 -17.69
C GLY A 35 3.99 1.99 -16.99
N ILE A 36 3.97 2.88 -15.99
CA ILE A 36 5.17 3.22 -15.22
C ILE A 36 5.70 1.98 -14.49
N THR A 37 7.02 1.80 -14.52
CA THR A 37 7.71 0.68 -13.89
C THR A 37 8.57 1.14 -12.72
N GLY A 38 9.01 0.21 -11.89
CA GLY A 38 9.90 0.46 -10.78
C GLY A 38 11.23 1.06 -11.20
N ARG A 39 11.86 1.77 -10.30
CA ARG A 39 13.20 2.34 -10.48
C ARG A 39 13.95 2.28 -9.17
N HIS A 40 15.25 1.96 -9.23
CA HIS A 40 16.09 1.90 -8.05
C HIS A 40 17.50 2.46 -8.29
N TYR A 41 18.12 2.93 -7.22
CA TYR A 41 19.54 3.27 -7.23
C TYR A 41 20.36 2.07 -6.77
N ILE A 42 21.55 1.93 -7.34
CA ILE A 42 22.62 1.08 -6.79
C ILE A 42 23.67 1.96 -6.13
N SER A 43 24.36 1.42 -5.15
CA SER A 43 25.41 2.14 -4.44
C SER A 43 26.48 2.67 -5.42
N GLY A 44 26.81 3.95 -5.26
CA GLY A 44 27.79 4.64 -6.13
C GLY A 44 27.24 5.18 -7.45
N SER A 45 25.97 4.98 -7.76
CA SER A 45 25.34 5.53 -8.98
C SER A 45 24.41 6.70 -8.63
N SER A 46 24.50 7.77 -9.40
CA SER A 46 23.54 8.89 -9.37
C SER A 46 22.40 8.76 -10.38
N THR A 47 22.42 7.71 -11.19
CA THR A 47 21.39 7.44 -12.21
C THR A 47 20.61 6.19 -11.79
N PRO A 48 19.28 6.27 -11.67
CA PRO A 48 18.47 5.12 -11.32
C PRO A 48 18.40 4.11 -12.47
N ILE A 49 18.37 2.84 -12.12
CA ILE A 49 18.07 1.74 -13.03
C ILE A 49 16.57 1.60 -13.15
N VAL A 50 16.08 1.33 -14.35
CA VAL A 50 14.67 1.07 -14.64
C VAL A 50 14.39 -0.43 -14.60
N ASP A 51 13.45 -0.83 -13.75
CA ASP A 51 13.00 -2.22 -13.60
C ASP A 51 11.85 -2.50 -14.58
N ALA A 52 12.14 -2.62 -15.84
CA ALA A 52 11.15 -2.65 -16.93
C ALA A 52 10.08 -3.77 -16.80
N THR A 53 10.36 -4.82 -16.04
CA THR A 53 9.45 -5.96 -15.82
C THR A 53 8.56 -5.79 -14.59
N TYR A 54 8.77 -4.74 -13.78
CA TYR A 54 8.04 -4.53 -12.54
C TYR A 54 7.11 -3.31 -12.64
N PRO A 55 5.82 -3.50 -12.99
CA PRO A 55 4.87 -2.40 -13.02
C PRO A 55 4.70 -1.81 -11.63
N ALA A 56 4.91 -0.50 -11.50
CA ALA A 56 4.76 0.21 -10.24
C ALA A 56 3.30 0.42 -9.84
N ASN A 57 3.04 0.74 -8.57
CA ASN A 57 1.72 1.02 -8.00
C ASN A 57 0.77 -0.20 -8.02
N CYS A 58 -0.55 0.06 -7.92
CA CYS A 58 -1.57 -0.99 -7.98
C CYS A 58 -1.87 -1.37 -9.43
N GLN A 59 -1.94 -2.66 -9.73
CA GLN A 59 -2.25 -3.15 -11.07
C GLN A 59 -3.76 -3.22 -11.32
N SER A 60 -4.54 -3.55 -10.28
CA SER A 60 -5.99 -3.54 -10.38
C SER A 60 -6.67 -3.34 -9.04
N VAL A 61 -7.89 -2.80 -9.10
CA VAL A 61 -8.78 -2.66 -7.95
C VAL A 61 -10.12 -3.23 -8.35
N ALA A 62 -10.57 -4.25 -7.63
CA ALA A 62 -11.90 -4.85 -7.77
C ALA A 62 -12.64 -4.78 -6.44
N TYR A 63 -13.96 -4.77 -6.45
CA TYR A 63 -14.75 -4.73 -5.22
C TYR A 63 -16.09 -5.46 -5.37
N ASN A 64 -16.64 -5.82 -4.24
CA ASN A 64 -18.02 -6.28 -4.11
C ASN A 64 -18.73 -5.48 -3.00
N THR A 65 -19.86 -5.94 -2.52
CA THR A 65 -20.64 -5.24 -1.48
C THR A 65 -19.98 -5.19 -0.11
N THR A 66 -18.94 -5.98 0.15
CA THR A 66 -18.32 -6.13 1.48
C THR A 66 -16.83 -5.82 1.51
N HIS A 67 -16.12 -6.00 0.40
CA HIS A 67 -14.66 -5.88 0.35
C HIS A 67 -14.19 -5.22 -0.93
N VAL A 68 -13.02 -4.58 -0.82
CA VAL A 68 -12.17 -4.22 -1.96
C VAL A 68 -10.99 -5.19 -2.04
N TYR A 69 -10.58 -5.49 -3.24
CA TYR A 69 -9.43 -6.36 -3.56
C TYR A 69 -8.44 -5.55 -4.39
N VAL A 70 -7.24 -5.38 -3.86
CA VAL A 70 -6.18 -4.58 -4.49
C VAL A 70 -5.05 -5.49 -4.90
N SER A 71 -4.81 -5.60 -6.20
CA SER A 71 -3.69 -6.38 -6.74
C SER A 71 -2.49 -5.46 -6.94
N CYS A 72 -1.35 -5.83 -6.39
CA CYS A 72 -0.10 -5.08 -6.51
C CYS A 72 1.11 -6.01 -6.34
N ILE A 73 2.28 -5.54 -6.77
CA ILE A 73 3.55 -6.27 -6.61
C ILE A 73 4.48 -5.63 -5.57
N GLY A 74 4.03 -4.56 -4.90
CA GLY A 74 4.79 -3.90 -3.85
C GLY A 74 5.82 -2.89 -4.34
N ILE A 75 5.85 -2.56 -5.63
CA ILE A 75 6.82 -1.63 -6.23
C ILE A 75 6.21 -0.22 -6.35
N PRO A 76 6.85 0.82 -5.77
CA PRO A 76 6.38 2.19 -5.91
C PRO A 76 6.80 2.82 -7.24
N ALA A 77 6.14 3.94 -7.60
CA ALA A 77 6.51 4.74 -8.77
C ALA A 77 7.69 5.69 -8.51
N TYR A 78 8.03 5.94 -7.25
CA TYR A 78 9.24 6.70 -6.90
C TYR A 78 10.48 5.80 -6.93
N VAL A 79 11.66 6.42 -7.00
CA VAL A 79 12.93 5.69 -7.01
C VAL A 79 13.23 5.20 -5.59
N ILE A 80 13.63 3.93 -5.45
CA ILE A 80 14.02 3.30 -4.20
C ILE A 80 15.52 3.03 -4.12
N GLY A 81 16.05 2.76 -2.93
CA GLY A 81 17.48 2.49 -2.70
C GLY A 81 18.39 3.73 -2.91
N PRO A 82 19.71 3.55 -2.87
CA PRO A 82 20.37 2.31 -2.40
C PRO A 82 20.14 2.10 -0.92
N TYR A 83 20.00 0.86 -0.49
CA TYR A 83 19.84 0.55 0.94
C TYR A 83 21.14 0.78 1.69
N LEU A 84 21.09 1.57 2.76
CA LEU A 84 22.28 2.00 3.51
C LEU A 84 22.82 0.94 4.49
N ASP A 85 22.06 -0.12 4.73
CA ASP A 85 22.46 -1.29 5.51
C ASP A 85 23.44 -2.22 4.77
N GLY A 86 23.70 -1.93 3.49
CA GLY A 86 24.57 -2.73 2.61
C GLY A 86 23.88 -3.93 1.99
N ASN A 87 22.56 -4.08 2.12
CA ASN A 87 21.80 -5.12 1.46
C ASN A 87 21.88 -4.95 -0.08
N PRO A 88 22.38 -5.93 -0.82
CA PRO A 88 22.50 -5.85 -2.27
C PRO A 88 21.18 -6.14 -2.99
N ASN A 89 20.19 -6.67 -2.28
CA ASN A 89 18.91 -7.02 -2.87
C ASN A 89 18.08 -5.76 -3.13
N GLN A 90 17.34 -5.79 -4.21
CA GLN A 90 16.42 -4.72 -4.59
C GLN A 90 14.97 -5.18 -4.43
N GLY A 91 14.05 -4.23 -4.44
CA GLY A 91 12.63 -4.54 -4.47
C GLY A 91 12.29 -5.46 -5.63
N GLY A 92 11.57 -6.54 -5.34
CA GLY A 92 11.17 -7.54 -6.33
C GLY A 92 9.66 -7.69 -6.44
N ASN A 93 9.24 -8.58 -7.29
CA ASN A 93 7.82 -8.87 -7.48
C ASN A 93 7.26 -9.68 -6.30
N ASN A 94 6.49 -9.03 -5.46
CA ASN A 94 5.71 -9.65 -4.40
C ASN A 94 4.23 -9.67 -4.78
N THR A 95 3.84 -10.50 -5.74
CA THR A 95 2.45 -10.56 -6.18
C THR A 95 1.49 -10.74 -5.02
N ASN A 96 0.78 -9.67 -4.67
CA ASN A 96 -0.15 -9.61 -3.56
C ASN A 96 -1.56 -9.24 -4.03
N VAL A 97 -2.56 -9.84 -3.38
CA VAL A 97 -3.95 -9.38 -3.45
C VAL A 97 -4.42 -9.06 -2.04
N TYR A 98 -4.51 -7.79 -1.72
CA TYR A 98 -5.03 -7.34 -0.43
C TYR A 98 -6.55 -7.34 -0.45
N LYS A 99 -7.15 -8.02 0.53
CA LYS A 99 -8.60 -8.03 0.75
C LYS A 99 -8.92 -7.15 1.95
N ILE A 100 -9.60 -6.04 1.72
CA ILE A 100 -9.86 -5.01 2.73
C ILE A 100 -11.38 -4.84 2.89
N PRO A 101 -11.93 -4.89 4.12
CA PRO A 101 -13.36 -4.69 4.33
C PRO A 101 -13.75 -3.24 4.02
N LEU A 102 -14.90 -3.05 3.35
CA LEU A 102 -15.45 -1.71 3.08
C LEU A 102 -16.00 -1.04 4.35
N ASN A 103 -16.50 -1.84 5.28
CA ASN A 103 -17.03 -1.39 6.57
C ASN A 103 -16.32 -2.12 7.69
N PRO A 104 -15.09 -1.70 8.07
CA PRO A 104 -14.37 -2.32 9.16
C PRO A 104 -15.08 -2.07 10.50
N VAL A 105 -15.12 -3.10 11.35
CA VAL A 105 -15.70 -3.01 12.69
C VAL A 105 -14.56 -3.02 13.70
N GLN A 106 -14.60 -2.10 14.64
CA GLN A 106 -13.63 -2.04 15.72
C GLN A 106 -13.70 -3.32 16.58
N ASN A 107 -12.53 -3.89 16.86
CA ASN A 107 -12.45 -4.96 17.86
C ASN A 107 -12.66 -4.37 19.26
N THR A 108 -13.75 -4.77 19.93
CA THR A 108 -14.08 -4.37 21.30
C THR A 108 -13.66 -5.41 22.34
N GLY A 109 -13.10 -6.53 21.90
CA GLY A 109 -12.59 -7.59 22.76
C GLY A 109 -11.10 -7.38 23.14
N THR A 110 -10.46 -8.45 23.56
CA THR A 110 -9.03 -8.43 23.86
C THR A 110 -8.24 -8.04 22.60
N PRO A 111 -7.33 -7.05 22.69
CA PRO A 111 -6.48 -6.70 21.57
C PRO A 111 -5.66 -7.89 21.07
N THR A 112 -5.65 -8.10 19.77
CA THR A 112 -4.76 -9.10 19.15
C THR A 112 -3.43 -8.45 18.85
N ALA A 113 -2.35 -9.06 19.32
CA ALA A 113 -1.02 -8.59 18.99
C ALA A 113 -0.76 -8.76 17.48
N THR A 114 -0.14 -7.76 16.85
CA THR A 114 0.36 -7.91 15.49
C THR A 114 1.48 -8.94 15.48
N THR A 115 1.56 -9.71 14.41
CA THR A 115 2.69 -10.62 14.16
C THR A 115 3.68 -9.94 13.21
N ALA A 116 4.94 -10.38 13.21
CA ALA A 116 5.89 -9.96 12.18
C ALA A 116 5.30 -10.20 10.78
N GLY A 117 5.53 -9.28 9.87
CA GLY A 117 5.00 -9.33 8.51
C GLY A 117 4.11 -8.14 8.15
N THR A 118 3.37 -8.26 7.08
CA THR A 118 2.54 -7.19 6.56
C THR A 118 1.34 -6.91 7.47
N ILE A 119 1.26 -5.67 7.98
CA ILE A 119 0.17 -5.17 8.82
C ILE A 119 -0.74 -4.17 8.11
N GLY A 120 -0.35 -3.73 6.92
CA GLY A 120 -1.12 -2.79 6.11
C GLY A 120 -0.58 -2.70 4.70
N VAL A 121 -1.21 -1.82 3.92
CA VAL A 121 -0.79 -1.51 2.56
C VAL A 121 -1.01 -0.03 2.28
N PHE A 122 -0.03 0.62 1.67
CA PHE A 122 -0.16 2.00 1.22
C PHE A 122 -1.00 2.08 -0.06
N ILE A 123 -1.55 3.25 -0.34
CA ILE A 123 -2.42 3.46 -1.51
C ILE A 123 -1.74 3.21 -2.86
N ASN A 124 -0.42 3.19 -2.91
CA ASN A 124 0.39 2.82 -4.06
C ASN A 124 0.73 1.31 -4.11
N GLY A 125 0.15 0.51 -3.23
CA GLY A 125 0.34 -0.94 -3.21
C GLY A 125 1.60 -1.43 -2.50
N VAL A 126 2.39 -0.54 -1.91
CA VAL A 126 3.55 -0.93 -1.10
C VAL A 126 3.08 -1.48 0.25
N SER A 127 3.64 -2.59 0.68
CA SER A 127 3.32 -3.22 1.97
C SER A 127 3.82 -2.36 3.13
N LEU A 128 3.00 -2.24 4.18
CA LEU A 128 3.42 -1.74 5.49
C LEU A 128 3.69 -2.94 6.38
N PHE A 129 4.94 -3.08 6.83
CA PHE A 129 5.34 -4.16 7.72
C PHE A 129 5.23 -3.77 9.19
N ASP A 130 5.13 -4.76 10.06
CA ASP A 130 5.29 -4.59 11.50
C ASP A 130 6.71 -4.06 11.80
N TYR A 131 6.87 -3.32 12.89
CA TYR A 131 8.18 -2.79 13.31
C TYR A 131 9.22 -3.88 13.58
N ARG A 132 8.78 -5.10 13.79
CA ARG A 132 9.62 -6.29 13.94
C ARG A 132 9.94 -6.84 12.57
N ASP A 133 10.88 -6.26 11.91
CA ASP A 133 11.33 -6.76 10.61
C ASP A 133 11.98 -8.15 10.76
N GLY A 134 11.88 -8.96 9.73
CA GLY A 134 12.22 -10.37 9.80
C GLY A 134 13.70 -10.69 9.59
N VAL A 135 14.42 -9.94 8.79
CA VAL A 135 15.76 -10.32 8.31
C VAL A 135 16.64 -9.09 8.15
N SER A 136 17.84 -9.08 8.80
CA SER A 136 18.90 -8.12 8.54
C SER A 136 19.93 -8.63 7.55
N TRP A 137 20.61 -7.70 6.92
CA TRP A 137 21.78 -8.02 6.12
C TRP A 137 23.05 -7.87 6.95
N LYS A 138 23.86 -8.91 7.02
CA LYS A 138 25.14 -8.88 7.72
C LYS A 138 26.26 -8.71 6.72
N VAL A 139 26.79 -7.50 6.61
CA VAL A 139 27.86 -7.16 5.66
C VAL A 139 29.09 -8.02 5.87
N SER A 140 29.46 -8.31 7.14
CA SER A 140 30.67 -9.10 7.46
C SER A 140 30.63 -10.54 6.94
N THR A 141 29.45 -11.11 6.74
CA THR A 141 29.26 -12.47 6.22
C THR A 141 28.66 -12.48 4.83
N ASN A 142 28.28 -11.31 4.30
CA ASN A 142 27.57 -11.16 3.03
C ASN A 142 26.36 -12.09 2.92
N ALA A 143 25.55 -12.16 3.98
CA ALA A 143 24.42 -13.05 4.11
C ALA A 143 23.32 -12.44 4.98
N GLU A 144 22.13 -12.97 4.85
CA GLU A 144 21.03 -12.67 5.77
C GLU A 144 21.36 -13.12 7.18
N ALA A 145 21.16 -12.25 8.14
CA ALA A 145 21.48 -12.48 9.55
C ALA A 145 20.20 -12.36 10.38
N GLY A 146 19.28 -13.25 10.20
CA GLY A 146 18.03 -13.40 10.91
C GLY A 146 17.55 -12.26 11.82
N GLY A 147 16.28 -12.17 11.89
CA GLY A 147 15.61 -11.16 12.67
C GLY A 147 15.30 -11.59 14.09
N PRO A 148 14.46 -10.83 14.77
CA PRO A 148 14.14 -10.92 16.19
C PRO A 148 13.19 -12.05 16.55
N ILE A 149 12.89 -12.96 15.63
CA ILE A 149 12.01 -14.10 15.93
C ILE A 149 12.82 -15.10 16.76
N PRO A 150 12.42 -15.36 18.00
CA PRO A 150 13.08 -16.37 18.82
C PRO A 150 13.13 -17.71 18.08
N GLY A 151 14.34 -18.25 17.89
CA GLY A 151 14.57 -19.51 17.15
C GLY A 151 14.69 -19.36 15.63
N GLY A 152 14.62 -18.15 15.08
CA GLY A 152 14.95 -17.88 13.68
C GLY A 152 16.46 -17.86 13.43
N PRO A 153 16.91 -18.06 12.17
CA PRO A 153 18.31 -17.89 11.83
C PRO A 153 18.72 -16.43 12.04
N GLY A 154 19.75 -16.16 12.82
CA GLY A 154 20.24 -14.82 13.02
C GLY A 154 21.17 -14.65 14.19
N ASP A 155 21.75 -13.45 14.29
CA ASP A 155 22.64 -13.08 15.37
C ASP A 155 21.90 -12.55 16.62
N GLY A 156 20.56 -12.61 16.62
CA GLY A 156 19.72 -12.11 17.71
C GLY A 156 19.65 -10.58 17.80
N VAL A 157 20.28 -9.89 16.89
CA VAL A 157 20.21 -8.43 16.78
C VAL A 157 19.00 -8.08 15.93
N TRP A 158 18.15 -7.22 16.46
CA TRP A 158 17.06 -6.63 15.71
C TRP A 158 17.60 -5.95 14.48
N ASN A 159 17.01 -6.27 13.36
CA ASN A 159 17.07 -5.36 12.26
C ASN A 159 16.63 -4.01 12.78
N ARG A 160 17.51 -3.10 12.71
CA ARG A 160 17.07 -1.72 12.76
C ARG A 160 16.04 -1.63 11.67
N ASP A 161 14.83 -1.24 12.09
CA ASP A 161 13.77 -0.92 11.15
C ASP A 161 14.38 -0.27 9.90
N ALA A 162 13.80 -0.50 8.77
CA ALA A 162 14.24 0.05 7.49
C ALA A 162 14.44 1.58 7.53
N ILE A 163 13.80 2.28 8.48
CA ILE A 163 13.85 3.75 8.62
C ILE A 163 15.25 4.34 8.70
N PRO A 164 16.24 3.82 9.47
CA PRO A 164 17.61 4.33 9.44
C PRO A 164 18.39 3.96 8.18
N ALA A 165 18.01 2.88 7.52
CA ALA A 165 18.69 2.42 6.30
C ALA A 165 18.18 3.12 5.04
N GLU A 166 16.98 3.68 5.09
CA GLU A 166 16.32 4.36 3.98
C GLU A 166 16.44 5.89 4.00
N LYS A 167 17.13 6.44 4.99
CA LYS A 167 17.39 7.90 5.08
C LYS A 167 18.58 8.31 4.20
#